data_d08ba16bc4a44fcf5631773f9ec3208c
#
_entry.id   d08ba16bc4a44fcf5631773f9ec3208c
#
_cell.length_a   1.000
_cell.length_b   1.000
_cell.length_c   1.000
_cell.angle_alpha   90.00
_cell.angle_beta   90.00
_cell.angle_gamma   90.00
#
_symmetry.space_group_name_H-M   'P 1'
#
loop_
_entity.id
_entity.type
_entity.pdbx_description
1 polymer ?
#
loop_
_entity_poly.entity_id
_entity_poly.type
_entity_poly.pdbx_seq_one_letter_code
_entity_poly.pdbx_strand_id
1 'polypeptide(L)'
;SRFIKYGAQPKSSLWFSEQRQILRFDFIIKFIKRNSPPGQFLINDIGCGYGGFLKRLEDNFNIDSFSYAGFDLAKSPIAYCNRGYARKGAQFYFSGIPLETADYNVMSGTFNYAPDIKFKAWKGYLFKSLYSIWNLTRRSMIFNLMISEEERITSQSICYIRKETVVNFCQRNFGTTYEYFSSKLPREITFCVCKT
;
A
#
# COMPACT_ATOMS: atom_id res chain seq x y z
N SER A 1 15.32 -12.21 -8.94
CA SER A 1 14.15 -11.57 -8.32
C SER A 1 13.18 -12.66 -7.84
N ARG A 2 12.52 -12.45 -6.70
CA ARG A 2 11.53 -13.39 -6.15
C ARG A 2 10.36 -13.62 -7.13
N PHE A 3 10.00 -12.62 -7.90
CA PHE A 3 8.96 -12.74 -8.90
C PHE A 3 9.32 -13.75 -10.00
N ILE A 4 10.59 -13.82 -10.43
CA ILE A 4 11.05 -14.84 -11.38
C ILE A 4 10.91 -16.23 -10.80
N LYS A 5 11.15 -16.42 -9.49
CA LYS A 5 11.07 -17.71 -8.79
C LYS A 5 9.63 -18.17 -8.55
N TYR A 6 8.71 -17.29 -8.20
CA TYR A 6 7.36 -17.63 -7.71
C TYR A 6 6.23 -17.20 -8.64
N GLY A 7 6.50 -16.40 -9.70
CA GLY A 7 5.48 -15.90 -10.61
C GLY A 7 4.50 -14.91 -9.94
N ALA A 8 3.32 -14.75 -10.51
CA ALA A 8 2.26 -13.87 -10.01
C ALA A 8 1.50 -14.51 -8.83
N GLN A 9 2.16 -14.64 -7.71
CA GLN A 9 1.62 -15.23 -6.47
C GLN A 9 2.01 -14.37 -5.25
N PRO A 10 1.28 -14.46 -4.13
CA PRO A 10 1.59 -13.73 -2.91
C PRO A 10 3.05 -13.88 -2.45
N LYS A 11 3.62 -15.05 -2.56
CA LYS A 11 5.03 -15.34 -2.21
C LYS A 11 6.06 -14.50 -2.98
N SER A 12 5.73 -14.04 -4.19
CA SER A 12 6.62 -13.19 -4.98
C SER A 12 6.76 -11.77 -4.40
N SER A 13 5.73 -11.30 -3.73
CA SER A 13 5.66 -10.00 -3.05
C SER A 13 5.85 -10.12 -1.52
N LEU A 14 6.60 -11.13 -1.07
CA LEU A 14 6.92 -11.37 0.34
C LEU A 14 5.73 -11.72 1.25
N TRP A 15 4.60 -12.09 0.69
CA TRP A 15 3.45 -12.52 1.46
C TRP A 15 3.58 -13.99 1.88
N PHE A 16 3.50 -14.24 3.17
CA PHE A 16 3.53 -15.61 3.72
C PHE A 16 2.19 -16.33 3.58
N SER A 17 1.09 -15.57 3.37
CA SER A 17 -0.27 -16.13 3.28
C SER A 17 -1.14 -15.25 2.40
N GLU A 18 -1.81 -15.88 1.43
CA GLU A 18 -2.81 -15.24 0.58
C GLU A 18 -3.99 -14.71 1.41
N GLN A 19 -4.43 -15.45 2.41
CA GLN A 19 -5.51 -15.03 3.30
C GLN A 19 -5.19 -13.70 4.03
N ARG A 20 -3.95 -13.52 4.49
CA ARG A 20 -3.54 -12.27 5.12
C ARG A 20 -3.51 -11.11 4.13
N GLN A 21 -3.10 -11.35 2.89
CA GLN A 21 -3.13 -10.35 1.83
C GLN A 21 -4.57 -9.93 1.52
N ILE A 22 -5.48 -10.88 1.36
CA ILE A 22 -6.91 -10.63 1.12
C ILE A 22 -7.51 -9.82 2.27
N LEU A 23 -7.26 -10.18 3.52
CA LEU A 23 -7.76 -9.44 4.68
C LEU A 23 -7.33 -7.96 4.68
N ARG A 24 -6.09 -7.65 4.32
CA ARG A 24 -5.63 -6.26 4.19
C ARG A 24 -6.37 -5.53 3.08
N PHE A 25 -6.48 -6.15 1.92
CA PHE A 25 -7.20 -5.56 0.79
C PHE A 25 -8.67 -5.31 1.14
N ASP A 26 -9.33 -6.24 1.84
CA ASP A 26 -10.72 -6.09 2.25
C ASP A 26 -10.92 -4.90 3.21
N PHE A 27 -9.98 -4.63 4.11
CA PHE A 27 -10.02 -3.43 4.95
C PHE A 27 -9.95 -2.15 4.11
N ILE A 28 -8.99 -2.09 3.18
CA ILE A 28 -8.79 -0.93 2.32
C ILE A 28 -10.04 -0.71 1.45
N ILE A 29 -10.55 -1.77 0.83
CA ILE A 29 -11.74 -1.74 -0.01
C ILE A 29 -12.96 -1.28 0.77
N LYS A 30 -13.16 -1.80 1.98
CA LYS A 30 -14.26 -1.41 2.85
C LYS A 30 -14.19 0.07 3.25
N PHE A 31 -12.99 0.58 3.49
CA PHE A 31 -12.78 2.00 3.74
C PHE A 31 -13.12 2.83 2.49
N ILE A 32 -12.60 2.47 1.32
CA ILE A 32 -12.87 3.17 0.05
C ILE A 32 -14.38 3.17 -0.24
N LYS A 33 -15.07 2.02 -0.14
CA LYS A 33 -16.54 1.92 -0.36
C LYS A 33 -17.35 2.89 0.50
N ARG A 34 -16.92 3.12 1.75
CA ARG A 34 -17.62 4.00 2.68
C ARG A 34 -17.36 5.49 2.44
N ASN A 35 -16.24 5.83 1.81
CA ASN A 35 -15.73 7.20 1.71
C ASN A 35 -15.60 7.70 0.27
N SER A 36 -15.91 6.86 -0.73
CA SER A 36 -15.89 7.30 -2.13
C SER A 36 -17.08 8.17 -2.45
N PRO A 37 -16.86 9.25 -3.21
CA PRO A 37 -17.96 10.07 -3.73
C PRO A 37 -18.76 9.28 -4.76
N PRO A 38 -19.96 9.76 -5.12
CA PRO A 38 -20.61 9.33 -6.33
C PRO A 38 -19.73 9.60 -7.55
N GLY A 39 -19.73 8.67 -8.51
CA GLY A 39 -18.94 8.78 -9.73
C GLY A 39 -17.61 8.07 -9.69
N GLN A 40 -16.74 8.43 -10.62
CA GLN A 40 -15.43 7.80 -10.79
C GLN A 40 -14.40 8.38 -9.82
N PHE A 41 -13.54 7.52 -9.27
CA PHE A 41 -12.42 7.91 -8.40
C PHE A 41 -11.10 7.29 -8.89
N LEU A 42 -9.98 7.89 -8.50
CA LEU A 42 -8.63 7.43 -8.87
C LEU A 42 -7.92 6.77 -7.69
N ILE A 43 -7.26 5.66 -7.98
CA ILE A 43 -6.42 4.92 -7.02
C ILE A 43 -4.99 4.84 -7.56
N ASN A 44 -4.03 5.27 -6.76
CA ASN A 44 -2.62 4.90 -6.91
C ASN A 44 -2.29 3.77 -5.92
N ASP A 45 -1.74 2.68 -6.43
CA ASP A 45 -1.25 1.53 -5.63
C ASP A 45 0.28 1.51 -5.67
N ILE A 46 0.92 1.96 -4.60
CA ILE A 46 2.37 2.08 -4.46
C ILE A 46 2.92 0.80 -3.84
N GLY A 47 3.80 0.10 -4.55
CA GLY A 47 4.22 -1.25 -4.24
C GLY A 47 3.20 -2.28 -4.74
N CYS A 48 2.62 -2.06 -5.93
CA CYS A 48 1.51 -2.86 -6.48
C CYS A 48 1.87 -4.33 -6.75
N GLY A 49 3.16 -4.65 -6.81
CA GLY A 49 3.63 -6.01 -7.09
C GLY A 49 3.05 -6.55 -8.40
N TYR A 50 2.44 -7.72 -8.33
CA TYR A 50 1.83 -8.40 -9.48
C TYR A 50 0.37 -7.97 -9.78
N GLY A 51 -0.11 -6.88 -9.17
CA GLY A 51 -1.47 -6.37 -9.39
C GLY A 51 -2.56 -7.07 -8.56
N GLY A 52 -2.18 -7.70 -7.45
CA GLY A 52 -3.14 -8.42 -6.61
C GLY A 52 -4.24 -7.54 -6.02
N PHE A 53 -3.93 -6.29 -5.70
CA PHE A 53 -4.93 -5.34 -5.19
C PHE A 53 -5.91 -4.92 -6.29
N LEU A 54 -5.44 -4.67 -7.53
CA LEU A 54 -6.31 -4.38 -8.67
C LEU A 54 -7.35 -5.50 -8.86
N LYS A 55 -6.89 -6.76 -8.90
CA LYS A 55 -7.82 -7.90 -9.03
C LYS A 55 -8.89 -7.88 -7.94
N ARG A 56 -8.52 -7.57 -6.70
CA ARG A 56 -9.46 -7.50 -5.59
C ARG A 56 -10.43 -6.30 -5.68
N LEU A 57 -9.98 -5.17 -6.25
CA LEU A 57 -10.85 -4.03 -6.57
C LEU A 57 -11.91 -4.43 -7.62
N GLU A 58 -11.51 -5.14 -8.68
CA GLU A 58 -12.40 -5.64 -9.74
C GLU A 58 -13.51 -6.55 -9.21
N ASP A 59 -13.20 -7.39 -8.22
CA ASP A 59 -14.18 -8.26 -7.56
C ASP A 59 -15.19 -7.47 -6.71
N ASN A 60 -14.91 -6.20 -6.39
CA ASN A 60 -15.63 -5.43 -5.38
C ASN A 60 -16.28 -4.13 -5.87
N PHE A 61 -15.87 -3.61 -7.00
CA PHE A 61 -16.37 -2.38 -7.61
C PHE A 61 -16.75 -2.62 -9.07
N ASN A 62 -17.68 -1.81 -9.58
CA ASN A 62 -17.87 -1.72 -11.01
C ASN A 62 -16.58 -1.20 -11.64
N ILE A 63 -16.18 -1.82 -12.75
CA ILE A 63 -14.94 -1.52 -13.48
C ILE A 63 -14.85 -0.08 -13.94
N ASP A 64 -15.98 0.53 -14.27
CA ASP A 64 -16.06 1.92 -14.75
C ASP A 64 -16.12 2.94 -13.60
N SER A 65 -16.23 2.48 -12.33
CA SER A 65 -16.30 3.37 -11.18
C SER A 65 -14.94 3.83 -10.66
N PHE A 66 -13.83 3.30 -11.19
CA PHE A 66 -12.49 3.72 -10.78
C PHE A 66 -11.45 3.64 -11.90
N SER A 67 -10.44 4.49 -11.80
CA SER A 67 -9.20 4.37 -12.55
C SER A 67 -8.07 3.95 -11.61
N TYR A 68 -7.12 3.16 -12.13
CA TYR A 68 -6.06 2.58 -11.32
C TYR A 68 -4.69 2.80 -11.94
N ALA A 69 -3.74 3.23 -11.12
CA ALA A 69 -2.32 3.31 -11.46
C ALA A 69 -1.48 2.53 -10.44
N GLY A 70 -0.78 1.51 -10.89
CA GLY A 70 0.12 0.69 -10.08
C GLY A 70 1.57 1.14 -10.23
N PHE A 71 2.30 1.25 -9.11
CA PHE A 71 3.70 1.66 -9.06
C PHE A 71 4.52 0.62 -8.30
N ASP A 72 5.67 0.21 -8.84
CA ASP A 72 6.58 -0.71 -8.15
C ASP A 72 8.04 -0.46 -8.59
N LEU A 73 8.99 -0.69 -7.69
CA LEU A 73 10.42 -0.61 -7.95
C LEU A 73 11.00 -1.91 -8.54
N ALA A 74 10.18 -2.94 -8.73
CA ALA A 74 10.57 -4.19 -9.35
C ALA A 74 10.10 -4.27 -10.80
N LYS A 75 11.04 -4.29 -11.76
CA LYS A 75 10.73 -4.33 -13.20
C LYS A 75 9.90 -5.54 -13.63
N SER A 76 10.16 -6.71 -13.05
CA SER A 76 9.50 -7.96 -13.46
C SER A 76 7.99 -7.98 -13.18
N PRO A 77 7.48 -7.60 -11.99
CA PRO A 77 6.06 -7.45 -11.75
C PRO A 77 5.39 -6.42 -12.67
N ILE A 78 6.02 -5.26 -12.87
CA ILE A 78 5.48 -4.23 -13.77
C ILE A 78 5.37 -4.73 -15.20
N ALA A 79 6.40 -5.41 -15.72
CA ALA A 79 6.35 -6.02 -17.06
C ALA A 79 5.27 -7.10 -17.17
N TYR A 80 5.02 -7.84 -16.11
CA TYR A 80 3.92 -8.81 -16.04
C TYR A 80 2.55 -8.10 -16.08
N CYS A 81 2.36 -7.07 -15.24
CA CYS A 81 1.12 -6.31 -15.18
C CYS A 81 0.79 -5.64 -16.53
N ASN A 82 1.77 -5.02 -17.16
CA ASN A 82 1.61 -4.38 -18.47
C ASN A 82 1.24 -5.36 -19.60
N ARG A 83 1.62 -6.65 -19.49
CA ARG A 83 1.21 -7.69 -20.45
C ARG A 83 -0.14 -8.31 -20.12
N GLY A 84 -0.43 -8.50 -18.83
CA GLY A 84 -1.58 -9.28 -18.38
C GLY A 84 -2.82 -8.45 -18.10
N TYR A 85 -2.65 -7.20 -17.70
CA TYR A 85 -3.75 -6.27 -17.39
C TYR A 85 -3.87 -5.18 -18.46
N ALA A 86 -3.89 -5.56 -19.73
CA ALA A 86 -4.21 -4.68 -20.86
C ALA A 86 -5.68 -4.24 -20.79
N ARG A 87 -6.00 -3.44 -19.79
CA ARG A 87 -7.33 -3.09 -19.38
C ARG A 87 -7.54 -1.59 -19.47
N LYS A 88 -8.73 -1.17 -19.93
CA LYS A 88 -9.13 0.24 -19.93
C LYS A 88 -9.11 0.77 -18.47
N GLY A 89 -8.36 1.84 -18.22
CA GLY A 89 -8.27 2.52 -16.94
C GLY A 89 -7.22 1.99 -15.93
N ALA A 90 -6.48 0.91 -16.25
CA ALA A 90 -5.36 0.44 -15.44
C ALA A 90 -4.02 0.68 -16.12
N GLN A 91 -3.09 1.30 -15.41
CA GLN A 91 -1.74 1.62 -15.89
C GLN A 91 -0.70 1.17 -14.86
N PHE A 92 0.51 0.80 -15.31
CA PHE A 92 1.56 0.32 -14.41
C PHE A 92 2.90 0.94 -14.74
N TYR A 93 3.58 1.45 -13.70
CA TYR A 93 4.80 2.25 -13.83
C TYR A 93 5.94 1.69 -12.98
N PHE A 94 7.12 1.64 -13.56
CA PHE A 94 8.36 1.37 -12.83
C PHE A 94 8.78 2.64 -12.08
N SER A 95 8.19 2.85 -10.90
CA SER A 95 8.42 4.01 -10.03
C SER A 95 8.07 3.67 -8.59
N GLY A 96 8.73 4.31 -7.63
CA GLY A 96 8.39 4.23 -6.20
C GLY A 96 7.47 5.36 -5.72
N ILE A 97 7.12 6.30 -6.61
CA ILE A 97 6.31 7.48 -6.31
C ILE A 97 5.26 7.63 -7.42
N PRO A 98 4.01 7.96 -7.10
CA PRO A 98 2.98 8.27 -8.08
C PRO A 98 3.39 9.43 -9.00
N LEU A 99 2.92 9.39 -10.23
CA LEU A 99 3.16 10.45 -11.22
C LEU A 99 2.10 11.57 -11.13
N GLU A 100 0.90 11.22 -10.67
CA GLU A 100 -0.25 12.13 -10.62
C GLU A 100 -1.01 12.00 -9.29
N THR A 101 -1.79 13.02 -8.97
CA THR A 101 -2.67 13.00 -7.81
C THR A 101 -3.80 11.98 -7.99
N ALA A 102 -4.16 11.31 -6.89
CA ALA A 102 -5.29 10.39 -6.84
C ALA A 102 -6.20 10.68 -5.64
N ASP A 103 -7.43 10.16 -5.70
CA ASP A 103 -8.34 10.23 -4.56
C ASP A 103 -7.83 9.38 -3.41
N TYR A 104 -7.29 8.20 -3.75
CA TYR A 104 -6.72 7.27 -2.78
C TYR A 104 -5.30 6.87 -3.19
N ASN A 105 -4.34 7.12 -2.31
CA ASN A 105 -3.00 6.56 -2.41
C ASN A 105 -2.88 5.38 -1.44
N VAL A 106 -2.65 4.18 -1.96
CA VAL A 106 -2.62 2.92 -1.21
C VAL A 106 -1.21 2.35 -1.19
N MET A 107 -0.73 1.91 -0.01
CA MET A 107 0.56 1.26 0.18
C MET A 107 0.36 0.00 1.05
N SER A 108 -0.02 -1.11 0.41
CA SER A 108 -0.30 -2.36 1.11
C SER A 108 0.92 -3.24 1.25
N GLY A 109 1.58 -3.19 2.40
CA GLY A 109 2.80 -3.96 2.70
C GLY A 109 4.09 -3.35 2.17
N THR A 110 4.03 -2.23 1.52
CA THR A 110 5.13 -1.56 0.80
C THR A 110 6.33 -1.26 1.70
N PHE A 111 6.09 -0.83 2.94
CA PHE A 111 7.14 -0.44 3.88
C PHE A 111 7.51 -1.49 4.91
N ASN A 112 6.90 -2.68 4.86
CA ASN A 112 7.12 -3.71 5.87
C ASN A 112 8.41 -4.53 5.68
N TYR A 113 9.12 -4.33 4.57
CA TYR A 113 10.34 -5.06 4.25
C TYR A 113 11.46 -4.12 3.80
N ALA A 114 12.61 -4.20 4.46
CA ALA A 114 13.77 -3.38 4.15
C ALA A 114 15.08 -4.18 4.37
N PRO A 115 15.58 -4.88 3.34
CA PRO A 115 16.85 -5.57 3.42
C PRO A 115 18.01 -4.57 3.43
N ASP A 116 19.08 -4.94 4.14
CA ASP A 116 20.37 -4.25 4.10
C ASP A 116 20.37 -2.76 4.48
N ILE A 117 19.39 -2.34 5.31
CA ILE A 117 19.28 -0.96 5.79
C ILE A 117 19.11 -0.90 7.30
N LYS A 118 19.66 0.15 7.94
CA LYS A 118 19.48 0.41 9.38
C LYS A 118 18.10 1.01 9.64
N PHE A 119 17.49 0.68 10.80
CA PHE A 119 16.16 1.15 11.19
C PHE A 119 15.99 2.68 11.08
N LYS A 120 16.98 3.47 11.53
CA LYS A 120 16.92 4.95 11.45
C LYS A 120 16.79 5.46 10.00
N ALA A 121 17.53 4.84 9.07
CA ALA A 121 17.47 5.21 7.66
C ALA A 121 16.14 4.78 7.02
N TRP A 122 15.65 3.57 7.32
CA TRP A 122 14.33 3.12 6.90
C TRP A 122 13.21 4.02 7.43
N LYS A 123 13.23 4.39 8.70
CA LYS A 123 12.25 5.29 9.31
C LYS A 123 12.22 6.66 8.62
N GLY A 124 13.41 7.20 8.32
CA GLY A 124 13.53 8.46 7.55
C GLY A 124 12.95 8.32 6.12
N TYR A 125 13.23 7.20 5.45
CA TYR A 125 12.66 6.90 4.14
C TYR A 125 11.14 6.76 4.19
N LEU A 126 10.59 6.02 5.16
CA LEU A 126 9.16 5.88 5.38
C LEU A 126 8.48 7.25 5.48
N PHE A 127 8.93 8.10 6.38
CA PHE A 127 8.27 9.40 6.62
C PHE A 127 8.43 10.37 5.45
N LYS A 128 9.57 10.38 4.77
CA LYS A 128 9.76 11.15 3.54
C LYS A 128 8.82 10.68 2.44
N SER A 129 8.66 9.36 2.28
CA SER A 129 7.74 8.79 1.29
C SER A 129 6.29 9.13 1.59
N LEU A 130 5.85 8.99 2.85
CA LEU A 130 4.49 9.38 3.26
C LEU A 130 4.22 10.86 2.98
N TYR A 131 5.19 11.73 3.24
CA TYR A 131 5.06 13.16 2.96
C TYR A 131 4.91 13.45 1.45
N SER A 132 5.74 12.82 0.62
CA SER A 132 5.66 12.96 -0.83
C SER A 132 4.32 12.45 -1.39
N ILE A 133 3.85 11.30 -0.90
CA ILE A 133 2.60 10.68 -1.32
C ILE A 133 1.39 11.50 -0.84
N TRP A 134 1.45 12.08 0.37
CA TRP A 134 0.41 12.96 0.88
C TRP A 134 0.14 14.16 -0.02
N ASN A 135 1.19 14.77 -0.57
CA ASN A 135 1.05 15.89 -1.51
C ASN A 135 0.33 15.50 -2.81
N LEU A 136 0.35 14.22 -3.17
CA LEU A 136 -0.35 13.64 -4.31
C LEU A 136 -1.68 12.98 -3.94
N THR A 137 -2.17 13.20 -2.72
CA THR A 137 -3.43 12.63 -2.22
C THR A 137 -4.52 13.69 -2.25
N ARG A 138 -5.68 13.37 -2.85
CA ARG A 138 -6.86 14.26 -2.81
C ARG A 138 -7.78 13.98 -1.62
N ARG A 139 -7.97 12.70 -1.25
CA ARG A 139 -8.89 12.29 -0.17
C ARG A 139 -8.21 11.56 0.96
N SER A 140 -7.63 10.38 0.68
CA SER A 140 -7.03 9.59 1.75
C SER A 140 -5.78 8.85 1.29
N MET A 141 -4.80 8.85 2.17
CA MET A 141 -3.60 8.03 2.09
C MET A 141 -3.78 6.82 3.02
N ILE A 142 -3.65 5.61 2.48
CA ILE A 142 -3.94 4.36 3.20
C ILE A 142 -2.70 3.48 3.15
N PHE A 143 -2.18 3.10 4.30
CA PHE A 143 -1.00 2.24 4.38
C PHE A 143 -1.05 1.34 5.61
N ASN A 144 -0.35 0.21 5.56
CA ASN A 144 -0.22 -0.67 6.71
C ASN A 144 1.22 -0.88 7.13
N LEU A 145 1.45 -0.97 8.43
CA LEU A 145 2.76 -1.20 9.03
C LEU A 145 2.70 -2.32 10.07
N MET A 146 3.83 -3.00 10.22
CA MET A 146 4.05 -3.92 11.33
C MET A 146 4.38 -3.12 12.58
N ILE A 147 3.66 -3.37 13.65
CA ILE A 147 3.71 -2.60 14.90
C ILE A 147 4.34 -3.41 16.03
N SER A 148 5.21 -2.76 16.80
CA SER A 148 5.81 -3.31 18.01
C SER A 148 6.24 -2.19 18.94
N GLU A 149 6.20 -2.42 20.25
CA GLU A 149 6.78 -1.51 21.25
C GLU A 149 8.29 -1.31 21.06
N GLU A 150 8.98 -2.35 20.57
CA GLU A 150 10.39 -2.27 20.20
C GLU A 150 10.54 -1.99 18.70
N GLU A 151 10.99 -0.78 18.37
CA GLU A 151 11.26 -0.36 16.99
C GLU A 151 12.53 -1.04 16.47
N ARG A 152 12.43 -1.86 15.40
CA ARG A 152 13.55 -2.60 14.84
C ARG A 152 13.31 -3.11 13.43
N ILE A 153 14.38 -3.53 12.78
CA ILE A 153 14.34 -4.42 11.62
C ILE A 153 14.84 -5.79 12.07
N THR A 154 14.08 -6.84 11.79
CA THR A 154 14.44 -8.22 12.16
C THR A 154 15.52 -8.77 11.23
N SER A 155 16.13 -9.92 11.60
CA SER A 155 17.05 -10.67 10.72
C SER A 155 16.42 -11.11 9.39
N GLN A 156 15.08 -11.16 9.32
CA GLN A 156 14.32 -11.42 8.09
C GLN A 156 13.93 -10.13 7.35
N SER A 157 14.55 -9.00 7.71
CA SER A 157 14.32 -7.67 7.11
C SER A 157 12.88 -7.14 7.26
N ILE A 158 12.12 -7.63 8.25
CA ILE A 158 10.79 -7.10 8.57
C ILE A 158 10.94 -5.89 9.49
N CYS A 159 10.31 -4.78 9.12
CA CYS A 159 10.36 -3.51 9.83
C CYS A 159 9.20 -3.40 10.83
N TYR A 160 9.53 -3.14 12.09
CA TYR A 160 8.56 -2.87 13.15
C TYR A 160 8.76 -1.46 13.69
N ILE A 161 7.66 -0.72 13.84
CA ILE A 161 7.63 0.65 14.37
C ILE A 161 6.58 0.77 15.47
N ARG A 162 6.74 1.72 16.38
CA ARG A 162 5.71 2.02 17.38
C ARG A 162 4.51 2.68 16.73
N LYS A 163 3.32 2.29 17.14
CA LYS A 163 2.06 2.86 16.69
C LYS A 163 2.03 4.38 16.93
N GLU A 164 2.35 4.81 18.14
CA GLU A 164 2.34 6.22 18.56
C GLU A 164 3.30 7.08 17.71
N THR A 165 4.43 6.52 17.30
CA THR A 165 5.37 7.19 16.40
C THR A 165 4.71 7.54 15.07
N VAL A 166 3.94 6.61 14.50
CA VAL A 166 3.24 6.80 13.22
C VAL A 166 2.06 7.76 13.37
N VAL A 167 1.21 7.54 14.38
CA VAL A 167 0.02 8.37 14.64
C VAL A 167 0.42 9.83 14.87
N ASN A 168 1.39 10.07 15.75
CA ASN A 168 1.88 11.40 16.05
C ASN A 168 2.46 12.09 14.81
N PHE A 169 3.18 11.34 13.96
CA PHE A 169 3.71 11.88 12.72
C PHE A 169 2.58 12.27 11.76
N CYS A 170 1.61 11.41 11.55
CA CYS A 170 0.49 11.67 10.63
C CYS A 170 -0.38 12.83 11.10
N GLN A 171 -0.75 12.88 12.38
CA GLN A 171 -1.58 13.95 12.94
C GLN A 171 -0.90 15.31 12.90
N ARG A 172 0.42 15.38 13.09
CA ARG A 172 1.17 16.64 13.04
C ARG A 172 1.39 17.19 11.63
N ASN A 173 1.48 16.32 10.63
CA ASN A 173 1.92 16.69 9.29
C ASN A 173 0.81 16.61 8.23
N PHE A 174 -0.26 15.86 8.49
CA PHE A 174 -1.24 15.53 7.46
C PHE A 174 -2.66 15.89 7.86
N GLY A 175 -3.33 15.02 8.61
CA GLY A 175 -4.74 15.21 8.95
C GLY A 175 -5.28 14.12 9.86
N THR A 176 -6.60 13.97 9.87
CA THR A 176 -7.28 12.98 10.69
C THR A 176 -6.81 11.57 10.32
N THR A 177 -6.34 10.83 11.33
CA THR A 177 -5.76 9.50 11.16
C THR A 177 -6.64 8.47 11.86
N TYR A 178 -7.16 7.52 11.10
CA TYR A 178 -7.91 6.36 11.61
C TYR A 178 -7.02 5.13 11.59
N GLU A 179 -7.18 4.28 12.61
CA GLU A 179 -6.42 3.05 12.81
C GLU A 179 -7.37 1.85 12.70
N TYR A 180 -7.02 0.87 11.88
CA TYR A 180 -7.75 -0.37 11.75
C TYR A 180 -6.89 -1.54 12.18
N PHE A 181 -7.34 -2.22 13.21
CA PHE A 181 -6.72 -3.43 13.76
C PHE A 181 -7.59 -4.65 13.50
N SER A 182 -6.97 -5.82 13.34
CA SER A 182 -7.64 -7.11 13.29
C SER A 182 -6.87 -8.16 14.08
N SER A 183 -7.57 -8.95 14.88
CA SER A 183 -6.99 -10.10 15.57
C SER A 183 -6.45 -11.17 14.61
N LYS A 184 -6.95 -11.20 13.36
CA LYS A 184 -6.46 -12.07 12.27
C LYS A 184 -5.15 -11.58 11.66
N LEU A 185 -4.77 -10.31 11.90
CA LEU A 185 -3.52 -9.67 11.47
C LEU A 185 -2.79 -9.09 12.70
N PRO A 186 -2.38 -9.94 13.65
CA PRO A 186 -1.73 -9.47 14.86
C PRO A 186 -0.43 -8.73 14.51
N ARG A 187 -0.09 -7.71 15.26
CA ARG A 187 1.08 -6.82 15.06
C ARG A 187 1.03 -6.00 13.78
N GLU A 188 -0.14 -5.78 13.22
CA GLU A 188 -0.30 -4.96 12.02
C GLU A 188 -1.45 -4.00 12.19
N ILE A 189 -1.24 -2.75 11.79
CA ILE A 189 -2.26 -1.71 11.74
C ILE A 189 -2.32 -1.13 10.33
N THR A 190 -3.55 -0.96 9.83
CA THR A 190 -3.81 -0.14 8.64
C THR A 190 -4.18 1.26 9.10
N PHE A 191 -3.43 2.24 8.64
CA PHE A 191 -3.64 3.66 8.86
C PHE A 191 -4.36 4.25 7.67
N CYS A 192 -5.45 5.00 7.92
CA CYS A 192 -6.14 5.78 6.92
C CYS A 192 -6.04 7.26 7.32
N VAL A 193 -5.26 8.02 6.59
CA VAL A 193 -5.05 9.45 6.81
C VAL A 193 -5.90 10.21 5.81
N CYS A 194 -6.83 11.04 6.31
CA CYS A 194 -7.82 11.73 5.51
C CYS A 194 -7.53 13.21 5.39
N LYS A 195 -7.69 13.77 4.19
CA LYS A 195 -7.80 15.22 4.01
C LYS A 195 -9.16 15.69 4.50
N THR A 196 -9.16 16.74 5.28
CA THR A 196 -10.35 17.49 5.73
C THR A 196 -10.85 18.39 4.62
#